data_1c426d9f2e9b54cdbce4bedb8cccd593
#
_entry.id   1c426d9f2e9b54cdbce4bedb8cccd593
#
_cell.length_a   1.000
_cell.length_b   1.000
_cell.length_c   1.000
_cell.angle_alpha   90.00
_cell.angle_beta   90.00
_cell.angle_gamma   90.00
#
_symmetry.space_group_name_H-M   'P 1'
#
loop_
_entity.id
_entity.type
_entity.pdbx_description
1 polymer ?
#
loop_
_entity_poly.entity_id
_entity_poly.type
_entity_poly.pdbx_seq_one_letter_code
_entity_poly.pdbx_strand_id
1 'polypeptide(L)'
;MFEAEKMQASKWFKTLRDEIVSAFEQVEEDHVKGPFSDKARGVFEVKETERTADDGSDAGGGIMSVMRNGRVFEKVGVNVSTVYGDLGPEAQNAMAARKDIPGIKEDPRFWASGISLVAHMQNPQCPAVHMNTRMFWTPHAWWFGGGSDLNPCLEFEEDTEHCLLYTSDAADEGHCGG
;
A
#
# COMPACT_ATOMS: atom_id res chain seq x y z
N MET A 1 -5.04 -23.74 -7.95
CA MET A 1 -5.91 -22.92 -8.81
C MET A 1 -5.52 -21.44 -8.64
N PHE A 2 -5.54 -20.65 -9.70
CA PHE A 2 -5.16 -19.21 -9.73
C PHE A 2 -3.66 -18.87 -9.51
N GLU A 3 -2.75 -19.77 -9.76
CA GLU A 3 -1.32 -19.51 -9.60
C GLU A 3 -0.79 -18.51 -10.65
N ALA A 4 -1.38 -18.49 -11.84
CA ALA A 4 -1.03 -17.52 -12.88
C ALA A 4 -1.43 -16.10 -12.46
N GLU A 5 -2.61 -15.92 -11.90
CA GLU A 5 -3.12 -14.65 -11.39
C GLU A 5 -2.28 -14.12 -10.21
N LYS A 6 -1.94 -14.99 -9.25
CA LYS A 6 -1.05 -14.64 -8.14
C LYS A 6 0.32 -14.16 -8.62
N MET A 7 0.90 -14.91 -9.57
CA MET A 7 2.21 -14.57 -10.15
C MET A 7 2.16 -13.26 -10.93
N GLN A 8 1.09 -13.04 -11.71
CA GLN A 8 0.88 -11.80 -12.46
C GLN A 8 0.71 -10.61 -11.52
N ALA A 9 -0.12 -10.74 -10.49
CA ALA A 9 -0.36 -9.68 -9.52
C ALA A 9 0.92 -9.32 -8.74
N SER A 10 1.64 -10.31 -8.21
CA SER A 10 2.87 -10.02 -7.45
C SER A 10 3.97 -9.41 -8.33
N LYS A 11 4.09 -9.84 -9.60
CA LYS A 11 5.00 -9.23 -10.56
C LYS A 11 4.61 -7.78 -10.84
N TRP A 12 3.31 -7.52 -11.06
CA TRP A 12 2.80 -6.19 -11.31
C TRP A 12 3.08 -5.22 -10.14
N PHE A 13 2.81 -5.64 -8.90
CA PHE A 13 3.09 -4.80 -7.75
C PHE A 13 4.57 -4.45 -7.57
N LYS A 14 5.47 -5.37 -7.94
CA LYS A 14 6.92 -5.07 -7.94
C LYS A 14 7.27 -4.03 -9.01
N THR A 15 6.75 -4.18 -10.23
CA THR A 15 6.93 -3.19 -11.30
C THR A 15 6.38 -1.83 -10.91
N LEU A 16 5.16 -1.79 -10.39
CA LEU A 16 4.53 -0.55 -9.92
C LEU A 16 5.34 0.12 -8.80
N ARG A 17 5.88 -0.66 -7.86
CA ARG A 17 6.77 -0.12 -6.84
C ARG A 17 8.01 0.55 -7.46
N ASP A 18 8.65 -0.10 -8.43
CA ASP A 18 9.84 0.43 -9.09
C ASP A 18 9.53 1.74 -9.86
N GLU A 19 8.40 1.79 -10.54
CA GLU A 19 7.94 3.00 -11.23
C GLU A 19 7.65 4.15 -10.25
N ILE A 20 6.95 3.87 -9.14
CA ILE A 20 6.66 4.86 -8.11
C ILE A 20 7.95 5.38 -7.45
N VAL A 21 8.86 4.48 -7.06
CA VAL A 21 10.16 4.85 -6.48
C VAL A 21 10.93 5.77 -7.42
N SER A 22 11.02 5.41 -8.70
CA SER A 22 11.69 6.22 -9.72
C SER A 22 11.04 7.60 -9.89
N ALA A 23 9.70 7.67 -9.89
CA ALA A 23 8.98 8.93 -10.01
C ALA A 23 9.23 9.86 -8.81
N PHE A 24 9.23 9.34 -7.58
CA PHE A 24 9.55 10.13 -6.40
C PHE A 24 11.00 10.63 -6.38
N GLU A 25 11.95 9.80 -6.79
CA GLU A 25 13.36 10.23 -6.91
C GLU A 25 13.54 11.28 -8.00
N GLN A 26 12.77 11.21 -9.09
CA GLN A 26 12.79 12.23 -10.13
C GLN A 26 12.27 13.58 -9.62
N VAL A 27 11.21 13.59 -8.81
CA VAL A 27 10.71 14.83 -8.17
C VAL A 27 11.77 15.45 -7.27
N GLU A 28 12.52 14.64 -6.50
CA GLU A 28 13.64 15.10 -5.70
C GLU A 28 14.77 15.70 -6.54
N GLU A 29 15.07 15.11 -7.68
CA GLU A 29 16.10 15.57 -8.61
C GLU A 29 15.72 16.89 -9.29
N ASP A 30 14.46 17.03 -9.72
CA ASP A 30 13.96 18.22 -10.40
C ASP A 30 13.84 19.45 -9.49
N HIS A 31 13.80 19.24 -8.17
CA HIS A 31 13.71 20.33 -7.20
C HIS A 31 15.07 21.01 -6.96
N VAL A 32 15.46 21.86 -7.89
CA VAL A 32 16.77 22.55 -7.89
C VAL A 32 16.72 24.01 -7.39
N LYS A 33 15.50 24.53 -7.12
CA LYS A 33 15.29 25.91 -6.65
C LYS A 33 14.16 25.94 -5.63
N GLY A 34 14.28 26.84 -4.63
CA GLY A 34 13.25 27.02 -3.60
C GLY A 34 13.68 26.46 -2.24
N PRO A 35 12.76 26.36 -1.28
CA PRO A 35 13.05 25.83 0.05
C PRO A 35 13.66 24.44 -0.02
N PHE A 36 14.71 24.21 0.79
CA PHE A 36 15.43 22.93 0.90
C PHE A 36 16.16 22.44 -0.38
N SER A 37 16.26 23.26 -1.43
CA SER A 37 17.00 22.87 -2.65
C SER A 37 18.51 22.71 -2.42
N ASP A 38 19.03 23.24 -1.32
CA ASP A 38 20.41 23.11 -0.84
C ASP A 38 20.68 21.76 -0.12
N LYS A 39 19.63 21.05 0.27
CA LYS A 39 19.78 19.70 0.85
C LYS A 39 20.21 18.68 -0.20
N ALA A 40 20.77 17.58 0.28
CA ALA A 40 20.90 16.39 -0.55
C ALA A 40 19.52 15.93 -1.02
N ARG A 41 19.43 15.46 -2.27
CA ARG A 41 18.20 14.85 -2.77
C ARG A 41 17.85 13.60 -1.97
N GLY A 42 16.57 13.35 -1.78
CA GLY A 42 16.10 12.10 -1.22
C GLY A 42 16.39 10.93 -2.17
N VAL A 43 16.79 9.81 -1.59
CA VAL A 43 17.01 8.53 -2.29
C VAL A 43 16.39 7.43 -1.46
N PHE A 44 15.81 6.42 -2.11
CA PHE A 44 15.25 5.29 -1.40
C PHE A 44 16.31 4.30 -0.93
N GLU A 45 16.25 3.97 0.36
CA GLU A 45 16.89 2.78 0.91
C GLU A 45 15.96 1.60 0.73
N VAL A 46 16.45 0.56 0.05
CA VAL A 46 15.65 -0.64 -0.27
C VAL A 46 16.14 -1.80 0.58
N LYS A 47 15.20 -2.47 1.23
CA LYS A 47 15.47 -3.64 2.07
C LYS A 47 14.46 -4.74 1.79
N GLU A 48 14.96 -5.94 1.50
CA GLU A 48 14.13 -7.15 1.49
C GLU A 48 13.75 -7.54 2.91
N THR A 49 12.53 -8.03 3.07
CA THR A 49 11.98 -8.48 4.35
C THR A 49 11.44 -9.90 4.20
N GLU A 50 11.67 -10.72 5.19
CA GLU A 50 11.12 -12.06 5.31
C GLU A 50 10.09 -12.10 6.43
N ARG A 51 9.07 -12.92 6.27
CA ARG A 51 8.09 -13.21 7.30
C ARG A 51 8.10 -14.69 7.62
N THR A 52 8.17 -15.00 8.88
CA THR A 52 8.12 -16.36 9.41
C THR A 52 6.84 -16.53 10.23
N ALA A 53 6.15 -17.64 10.06
CA ALA A 53 5.00 -18.01 10.87
C ALA A 53 5.44 -18.46 12.28
N ASP A 54 4.50 -18.61 13.19
CA ASP A 54 4.78 -18.97 14.59
C ASP A 54 5.44 -20.36 14.73
N ASP A 55 5.20 -21.24 13.78
CA ASP A 55 5.82 -22.58 13.71
C ASP A 55 7.20 -22.58 13.04
N GLY A 56 7.71 -21.41 12.64
CA GLY A 56 9.00 -21.26 11.97
C GLY A 56 8.97 -21.45 10.45
N SER A 57 7.83 -21.77 9.87
CA SER A 57 7.69 -21.90 8.42
C SER A 57 7.71 -20.54 7.70
N ASP A 58 8.03 -20.58 6.41
CA ASP A 58 7.98 -19.40 5.54
C ASP A 58 6.52 -18.92 5.39
N ALA A 59 6.30 -17.66 5.68
CA ALA A 59 5.00 -16.97 5.57
C ALA A 59 5.05 -15.81 4.58
N GLY A 60 6.08 -15.75 3.74
CA GLY A 60 6.27 -14.73 2.70
C GLY A 60 7.28 -13.66 3.07
N GLY A 61 7.10 -12.48 2.53
CA GLY A 61 8.02 -11.36 2.71
C GLY A 61 7.70 -10.21 1.80
N GLY A 62 8.67 -9.34 1.58
CA GLY A 62 8.45 -8.18 0.73
C GLY A 62 9.69 -7.35 0.48
N ILE A 63 9.46 -6.17 -0.07
CA ILE A 63 10.49 -5.17 -0.32
C ILE A 63 10.01 -3.87 0.32
N MET A 64 10.75 -3.39 1.29
CA MET A 64 10.56 -2.10 1.93
C MET A 64 11.48 -1.07 1.25
N SER A 65 10.90 0.02 0.78
CA SER A 65 11.62 1.14 0.17
C SER A 65 11.27 2.40 0.94
N VAL A 66 12.26 3.04 1.54
CA VAL A 66 12.04 4.22 2.40
C VAL A 66 13.01 5.33 2.02
N MET A 67 12.47 6.50 1.68
CA MET A 67 13.20 7.76 1.52
C MET A 67 13.02 8.60 2.79
N ARG A 68 14.05 9.34 3.18
CA ARG A 68 14.02 10.25 4.34
C ARG A 68 14.80 11.54 4.07
N ASN A 69 14.31 12.63 4.65
CA ASN A 69 14.99 13.90 4.71
C ASN A 69 15.41 14.46 3.33
N GLY A 70 14.59 14.22 2.31
CA GLY A 70 14.79 14.78 0.98
C GLY A 70 14.51 16.28 0.91
N ARG A 71 14.56 16.82 -0.30
CA ARG A 71 14.27 18.23 -0.60
C ARG A 71 12.78 18.53 -0.59
N VAL A 72 11.99 17.62 -1.18
CA VAL A 72 10.54 17.71 -1.31
C VAL A 72 9.84 16.86 -0.26
N PHE A 73 10.37 15.67 -0.01
CA PHE A 73 9.76 14.70 0.88
C PHE A 73 10.50 14.60 2.20
N GLU A 74 9.78 14.75 3.30
CA GLU A 74 10.29 14.45 4.63
C GLU A 74 10.50 12.96 4.80
N LYS A 75 9.48 12.20 4.40
CA LYS A 75 9.52 10.74 4.46
C LYS A 75 8.55 10.11 3.47
N VAL A 76 9.04 9.16 2.69
CA VAL A 76 8.21 8.32 1.81
C VAL A 76 8.49 6.85 2.10
N GLY A 77 7.44 6.05 2.15
CA GLY A 77 7.53 4.60 2.17
C GLY A 77 6.75 4.01 1.00
N VAL A 78 7.40 3.17 0.20
CA VAL A 78 6.78 2.40 -0.88
C VAL A 78 7.12 0.94 -0.68
N ASN A 79 6.15 0.15 -0.24
CA ASN A 79 6.38 -1.21 0.20
C ASN A 79 5.54 -2.19 -0.60
N VAL A 80 6.14 -3.30 -1.00
CA VAL A 80 5.45 -4.44 -1.60
C VAL A 80 5.61 -5.63 -0.69
N SER A 81 4.54 -6.36 -0.47
CA SER A 81 4.58 -7.61 0.28
C SER A 81 3.76 -8.70 -0.39
N THR A 82 4.21 -9.93 -0.20
CA THR A 82 3.45 -11.14 -0.50
C THR A 82 3.47 -12.00 0.75
N VAL A 83 2.30 -12.28 1.29
CA VAL A 83 2.13 -13.03 2.53
C VAL A 83 1.13 -14.14 2.36
N TYR A 84 1.33 -15.25 3.04
CA TYR A 84 0.48 -16.42 2.97
C TYR A 84 0.52 -17.22 4.28
N GLY A 85 -0.43 -18.12 4.43
CA GLY A 85 -0.58 -18.94 5.62
C GLY A 85 -2.04 -19.28 5.89
N ASP A 86 -2.38 -19.51 7.14
CA ASP A 86 -3.74 -19.76 7.60
C ASP A 86 -4.28 -18.54 8.35
N LEU A 87 -5.51 -18.18 8.06
CA LEU A 87 -6.22 -17.11 8.78
C LEU A 87 -6.57 -17.59 10.19
N GLY A 88 -6.21 -16.79 11.19
CA GLY A 88 -6.65 -17.02 12.56
C GLY A 88 -8.17 -16.86 12.71
N PRO A 89 -8.76 -17.40 13.79
CA PRO A 89 -10.22 -17.39 14.02
C PRO A 89 -10.86 -15.99 13.97
N GLU A 90 -10.18 -14.99 14.48
CA GLU A 90 -10.66 -13.60 14.47
C GLU A 90 -10.73 -13.04 13.04
N ALA A 91 -9.70 -13.30 12.22
CA ALA A 91 -9.67 -12.87 10.82
C ALA A 91 -10.72 -13.61 9.99
N GLN A 92 -10.93 -14.90 10.22
CA GLN A 92 -12.00 -15.67 9.61
C GLN A 92 -13.38 -15.07 9.92
N ASN A 93 -13.65 -14.75 11.18
CA ASN A 93 -14.92 -14.15 11.62
C ASN A 93 -15.11 -12.75 11.04
N ALA A 94 -14.08 -11.91 11.03
CA ALA A 94 -14.14 -10.57 10.46
C ALA A 94 -14.42 -10.61 8.95
N MET A 95 -13.79 -11.53 8.23
CA MET A 95 -14.03 -11.71 6.80
C MET A 95 -15.43 -12.26 6.51
N ALA A 96 -15.90 -13.22 7.27
CA ALA A 96 -17.26 -13.77 7.14
C ALA A 96 -18.34 -12.72 7.42
N ALA A 97 -18.07 -11.73 8.30
CA ALA A 97 -19.00 -10.65 8.60
C ALA A 97 -19.07 -9.58 7.48
N ARG A 98 -17.96 -9.33 6.78
CA ARG A 98 -17.88 -8.31 5.71
C ARG A 98 -18.26 -8.85 4.33
N LYS A 99 -17.96 -10.10 4.06
CA LYS A 99 -18.18 -10.74 2.78
C LYS A 99 -18.39 -12.24 2.98
N ASP A 100 -19.43 -12.79 2.37
CA ASP A 100 -19.60 -14.23 2.36
C ASP A 100 -18.52 -14.87 1.47
N ILE A 101 -17.48 -15.41 2.11
CA ILE A 101 -16.38 -16.08 1.42
C ILE A 101 -16.58 -17.59 1.60
N PRO A 102 -16.91 -18.32 0.53
CA PRO A 102 -17.18 -19.74 0.61
C PRO A 102 -16.00 -20.51 1.21
N GLY A 103 -16.27 -21.41 2.13
CA GLY A 103 -15.31 -22.39 2.64
C GLY A 103 -14.18 -21.84 3.51
N ILE A 104 -14.24 -20.56 3.97
CA ILE A 104 -13.14 -19.94 4.73
C ILE A 104 -12.92 -20.58 6.10
N LYS A 105 -13.94 -21.22 6.67
CA LYS A 105 -13.86 -21.93 7.95
C LYS A 105 -13.32 -23.34 7.80
N GLU A 106 -13.61 -23.98 6.68
CA GLU A 106 -13.17 -25.34 6.35
C GLU A 106 -11.72 -25.37 5.83
N ASP A 107 -11.33 -24.34 5.08
CA ASP A 107 -9.97 -24.17 4.55
C ASP A 107 -9.53 -22.71 4.70
N PRO A 108 -8.89 -22.35 5.83
CA PRO A 108 -8.53 -20.98 6.18
C PRO A 108 -7.30 -20.46 5.44
N ARG A 109 -6.74 -21.20 4.50
CA ARG A 109 -5.56 -20.77 3.75
C ARG A 109 -5.80 -19.47 3.01
N PHE A 110 -4.83 -18.60 3.06
CA PHE A 110 -4.85 -17.35 2.32
C PHE A 110 -3.51 -17.06 1.65
N TRP A 111 -3.58 -16.22 0.66
CA TRP A 111 -2.44 -15.57 0.03
C TRP A 111 -2.84 -14.14 -0.29
N ALA A 112 -1.96 -13.19 -0.02
CA ALA A 112 -2.18 -11.79 -0.34
C ALA A 112 -0.88 -11.18 -0.86
N SER A 113 -0.99 -10.40 -1.92
CA SER A 113 0.12 -9.56 -2.41
C SER A 113 -0.40 -8.16 -2.68
N GLY A 114 0.41 -7.17 -2.38
CA GLY A 114 -0.01 -5.79 -2.56
C GLY A 114 1.12 -4.79 -2.42
N ILE A 115 0.77 -3.54 -2.72
CA ILE A 115 1.63 -2.37 -2.56
C ILE A 115 0.97 -1.40 -1.57
N SER A 116 1.81 -0.72 -0.79
CA SER A 116 1.41 0.35 0.12
C SER A 116 2.35 1.53 -0.05
N LEU A 117 1.78 2.72 -0.10
CA LEU A 117 2.47 4.00 -0.22
C LEU A 117 2.05 4.92 0.91
N VAL A 118 3.03 5.57 1.52
CA VAL A 118 2.84 6.73 2.40
C VAL A 118 3.85 7.79 2.01
N ALA A 119 3.41 9.02 1.76
CA ALA A 119 4.29 10.14 1.46
C ALA A 119 3.95 11.35 2.33
N HIS A 120 4.95 11.84 3.06
CA HIS A 120 4.93 13.08 3.84
C HIS A 120 5.88 14.09 3.21
N MET A 121 5.35 15.28 2.92
CA MET A 121 6.09 16.35 2.27
C MET A 121 6.82 17.23 3.30
N GLN A 122 7.89 17.91 2.87
CA GLN A 122 8.52 18.98 3.65
C GLN A 122 7.60 20.21 3.82
N ASN A 123 6.75 20.46 2.82
CA ASN A 123 5.80 21.55 2.84
C ASN A 123 4.52 21.12 3.58
N PRO A 124 4.17 21.73 4.74
CA PRO A 124 2.96 21.38 5.48
C PRO A 124 1.66 21.78 4.78
N GLN A 125 1.71 22.59 3.72
CA GLN A 125 0.54 22.91 2.90
C GLN A 125 0.19 21.79 1.90
N CYS A 126 1.12 20.85 1.68
CA CYS A 126 0.84 19.68 0.85
C CYS A 126 0.34 18.54 1.74
N PRO A 127 -0.84 17.98 1.45
CA PRO A 127 -1.37 16.86 2.23
C PRO A 127 -0.46 15.64 2.15
N ALA A 128 -0.40 14.87 3.23
CA ALA A 128 0.16 13.54 3.20
C ALA A 128 -0.69 12.62 2.33
N VAL A 129 -0.04 11.73 1.61
CA VAL A 129 -0.70 10.77 0.70
C VAL A 129 -0.57 9.37 1.29
N HIS A 130 -1.68 8.67 1.37
CA HIS A 130 -1.71 7.24 1.66
C HIS A 130 -2.40 6.51 0.51
N MET A 131 -1.88 5.36 0.14
CA MET A 131 -2.50 4.48 -0.85
C MET A 131 -2.10 3.05 -0.57
N ASN A 132 -3.04 2.14 -0.70
CA ASN A 132 -2.73 0.73 -0.75
C ASN A 132 -3.64 0.04 -1.75
N THR A 133 -3.14 -1.02 -2.36
CA THR A 133 -3.95 -1.97 -3.12
C THR A 133 -3.34 -3.36 -3.00
N ARG A 134 -4.22 -4.36 -2.97
CA ARG A 134 -3.80 -5.75 -2.82
C ARG A 134 -4.73 -6.71 -3.55
N MET A 135 -4.18 -7.80 -4.03
CA MET A 135 -4.93 -9.00 -4.36
C MET A 135 -4.97 -9.89 -3.13
N PHE A 136 -6.16 -10.34 -2.77
CA PHE A 136 -6.38 -11.34 -1.73
C PHE A 136 -6.95 -12.60 -2.37
N TRP A 137 -6.47 -13.75 -1.92
CA TRP A 137 -6.87 -15.04 -2.42
C TRP A 137 -7.15 -16.03 -1.27
N THR A 138 -8.19 -16.82 -1.46
CA THR A 138 -8.50 -18.01 -0.67
C THR A 138 -8.69 -19.20 -1.62
N PRO A 139 -8.79 -20.44 -1.15
CA PRO A 139 -9.03 -21.59 -2.02
C PRO A 139 -10.21 -21.48 -2.97
N HIS A 140 -11.24 -20.72 -2.59
CA HIS A 140 -12.49 -20.62 -3.32
C HIS A 140 -12.79 -19.26 -3.95
N ALA A 141 -12.04 -18.21 -3.60
CA ALA A 141 -12.28 -16.86 -4.09
C ALA A 141 -11.00 -16.02 -4.14
N TRP A 142 -10.99 -15.02 -5.01
CA TRP A 142 -10.00 -13.98 -4.99
C TRP A 142 -10.62 -12.64 -5.39
N TRP A 143 -10.01 -11.56 -4.94
CA TRP A 143 -10.44 -10.19 -5.24
C TRP A 143 -9.30 -9.21 -5.08
N PHE A 144 -9.47 -8.01 -5.64
CA PHE A 144 -8.67 -6.85 -5.31
C PHE A 144 -9.41 -5.97 -4.29
N GLY A 145 -8.63 -5.32 -3.42
CA GLY A 145 -9.11 -4.32 -2.50
C GLY A 145 -8.01 -3.28 -2.27
N GLY A 146 -8.39 -2.10 -1.87
CA GLY A 146 -7.46 -1.02 -1.61
C GLY A 146 -8.17 0.23 -1.14
N GLY A 147 -7.41 1.26 -0.84
CA GLY A 147 -7.88 2.58 -0.46
C GLY A 147 -6.80 3.61 -0.71
N SER A 148 -7.23 4.87 -0.80
CA SER A 148 -6.34 6.02 -0.86
C SER A 148 -6.97 7.20 -0.15
N ASP A 149 -6.13 8.02 0.47
CA ASP A 149 -6.55 9.25 1.09
C ASP A 149 -5.50 10.36 0.92
N LEU A 150 -5.93 11.58 1.15
CA LEU A 150 -5.09 12.76 1.32
C LEU A 150 -5.38 13.34 2.71
N ASN A 151 -4.36 13.37 3.56
CA ASN A 151 -4.47 13.91 4.92
C ASN A 151 -3.75 15.27 5.00
N PRO A 152 -4.50 16.39 5.06
CA PRO A 152 -3.90 17.70 5.19
C PRO A 152 -3.23 17.86 6.56
N CYS A 153 -2.02 18.44 6.58
CA CYS A 153 -1.38 18.90 7.82
C CYS A 153 -1.96 20.24 8.29
N LEU A 154 -2.44 21.06 7.34
CA LEU A 154 -3.14 22.31 7.57
C LEU A 154 -4.48 22.22 6.84
N GLU A 155 -5.57 22.39 7.57
CA GLU A 155 -6.91 22.37 7.00
C GLU A 155 -7.23 23.72 6.35
N PHE A 156 -7.58 23.69 5.07
CA PHE A 156 -8.16 24.80 4.34
C PHE A 156 -9.62 24.43 3.99
N GLU A 157 -10.56 25.24 4.42
CA GLU A 157 -11.99 24.97 4.27
C GLU A 157 -12.38 24.79 2.79
N GLU A 158 -11.79 25.59 1.91
CA GLU A 158 -11.98 25.52 0.46
C GLU A 158 -11.50 24.20 -0.15
N ASP A 159 -10.38 23.64 0.34
CA ASP A 159 -9.85 22.38 -0.12
C ASP A 159 -10.72 21.20 0.35
N THR A 160 -11.27 21.30 1.56
CA THR A 160 -12.13 20.27 2.13
C THR A 160 -13.44 20.15 1.35
N GLU A 161 -14.02 21.26 0.91
CA GLU A 161 -15.25 21.28 0.10
C GLU A 161 -15.06 20.71 -1.32
N HIS A 162 -13.86 20.82 -1.88
CA HIS A 162 -13.56 20.42 -3.26
C HIS A 162 -12.89 19.05 -3.39
N CYS A 163 -12.40 18.47 -2.32
CA CYS A 163 -11.62 17.23 -2.35
C CYS A 163 -12.44 16.01 -1.91
N LEU A 164 -13.06 15.34 -2.85
CA LEU A 164 -13.74 14.05 -2.63
C LEU A 164 -12.80 12.92 -2.18
N LEU A 165 -11.49 13.13 -2.26
CA LEU A 165 -10.48 12.13 -1.87
C LEU A 165 -10.14 12.16 -0.36
N TYR A 166 -10.56 13.18 0.38
CA TYR A 166 -10.25 13.31 1.81
C TYR A 166 -10.81 12.17 2.67
N THR A 167 -11.86 11.49 2.22
CA THR A 167 -12.58 10.50 3.01
C THR A 167 -12.90 9.20 2.27
N SER A 168 -12.50 9.03 1.00
CA SER A 168 -12.82 7.80 0.28
C SER A 168 -11.83 6.69 0.64
N ASP A 169 -12.16 5.92 1.64
CA ASP A 169 -11.59 4.58 1.83
C ASP A 169 -12.36 3.60 0.95
N ALA A 170 -11.84 3.38 -0.26
CA ALA A 170 -12.42 2.45 -1.23
C ALA A 170 -12.51 1.00 -0.73
N ALA A 171 -11.90 0.68 0.41
CA ALA A 171 -11.98 -0.63 1.05
C ALA A 171 -13.26 -0.79 1.88
N ASP A 172 -13.87 0.31 2.34
CA ASP A 172 -15.10 0.28 3.15
C ASP A 172 -16.37 0.65 2.34
N GLU A 173 -16.23 1.24 1.16
CA GLU A 173 -17.37 1.55 0.32
C GLU A 173 -17.76 0.38 -0.59
N GLY A 174 -18.56 -0.52 -0.07
CA GLY A 174 -19.29 -1.53 -0.84
C GLY A 174 -20.40 -0.95 -1.74
N HIS A 175 -20.22 0.26 -2.29
CA HIS A 175 -21.21 0.94 -3.12
C HIS A 175 -20.55 1.78 -4.22
N CYS A 176 -19.96 1.13 -5.20
CA CYS A 176 -19.81 1.67 -6.55
C CYS A 176 -19.94 0.52 -7.55
N GLY A 177 -21.14 0.02 -7.67
CA GLY A 177 -21.59 -0.88 -8.72
C GLY A 177 -22.94 -0.39 -9.21
N GLY A 178 -22.90 0.44 -10.23
CA GLY A 178 -24.01 0.82 -11.03
C GLY A 178 -23.58 0.78 -12.47
#